data_3feab8e784f7a54064dea80bcb5a8967
#
_entry.id   3feab8e784f7a54064dea80bcb5a8967
#
_cell.length_a   1.000
_cell.length_b   1.000
_cell.length_c   1.000
_cell.angle_alpha   90.00
_cell.angle_beta   90.00
_cell.angle_gamma   90.00
#
_symmetry.space_group_name_H-M   'P 1'
#
loop_
_entity.id
_entity.type
_entity.pdbx_description
1 polymer ?
#
loop_
_entity_poly.entity_id
_entity_poly.type
_entity_poly.pdbx_seq_one_letter_code
_entity_poly.pdbx_strand_id
1 'polypeptide(L)'
;MYGKVFFVPFAAVALGVAGIPAAAGHSSSPRTHVIEAQDDCEPTSFNAALNDPTACVGGGETTFDEAIAQLLDDGEVDDWEFDPDELKIRTGETIEVRGVGGEFHTFTKVKEFGGGCVKEINDLLKLTPVAECEPVQVPGAPNGVKAPRGFVEDAVPPSVTLTVPAAKLTPGTHKFECLIHPWMHAEVKVRAARH
;
A
#
# COMPACT_ATOMS: atom_id res chain seq x y z
N MET A 1 13.67 -9.77 -92.34
CA MET A 1 14.06 -10.95 -91.61
C MET A 1 13.47 -10.85 -90.20
N TYR A 2 12.43 -11.62 -89.93
CA TYR A 2 11.68 -11.56 -88.66
C TYR A 2 12.22 -12.62 -87.73
N GLY A 3 12.80 -12.19 -86.61
CA GLY A 3 13.24 -13.09 -85.52
C GLY A 3 12.08 -13.43 -84.62
N LYS A 4 11.77 -14.71 -84.47
CA LYS A 4 10.75 -15.23 -83.59
C LYS A 4 11.29 -15.24 -82.14
N VAL A 5 10.61 -14.54 -81.23
CA VAL A 5 10.87 -14.60 -79.79
C VAL A 5 10.03 -15.75 -79.18
N PHE A 6 10.68 -16.74 -78.55
CA PHE A 6 10.01 -17.81 -77.87
C PHE A 6 9.74 -17.36 -76.36
N PHE A 7 8.47 -17.32 -76.05
CA PHE A 7 8.04 -17.15 -74.65
C PHE A 7 8.04 -18.51 -73.93
N VAL A 8 8.82 -18.62 -72.88
CA VAL A 8 8.79 -19.75 -71.95
C VAL A 8 7.90 -19.37 -70.77
N PRO A 9 6.85 -20.16 -70.43
CA PRO A 9 6.02 -19.84 -69.26
C PRO A 9 6.72 -20.32 -68.00
N PHE A 10 6.99 -19.37 -67.11
CA PHE A 10 7.40 -19.71 -65.71
C PHE A 10 6.18 -20.20 -64.96
N ALA A 11 6.20 -21.44 -64.48
CA ALA A 11 5.25 -21.97 -63.54
C ALA A 11 5.61 -21.45 -62.15
N ALA A 12 4.76 -20.62 -61.57
CA ALA A 12 4.89 -20.17 -60.20
C ALA A 12 4.45 -21.29 -59.23
N VAL A 13 5.40 -21.86 -58.52
CA VAL A 13 5.12 -22.78 -57.37
C VAL A 13 4.76 -21.91 -56.17
N ALA A 14 3.50 -21.87 -55.81
CA ALA A 14 3.04 -21.26 -54.57
C ALA A 14 3.38 -22.18 -53.40
N LEU A 15 4.42 -21.85 -52.63
CA LEU A 15 4.67 -22.46 -51.32
C LEU A 15 3.66 -21.86 -50.33
N GLY A 16 2.66 -22.66 -49.96
CA GLY A 16 1.74 -22.37 -48.89
C GLY A 16 2.45 -22.37 -47.56
N VAL A 17 2.72 -21.19 -47.00
CA VAL A 17 3.17 -21.07 -45.59
C VAL A 17 1.93 -21.28 -44.74
N ALA A 18 1.83 -22.46 -44.11
CA ALA A 18 0.85 -22.72 -43.07
C ALA A 18 1.17 -21.81 -41.85
N GLY A 19 0.44 -20.71 -41.74
CA GLY A 19 0.52 -19.85 -40.59
C GLY A 19 0.07 -20.60 -39.34
N ILE A 20 1.02 -20.84 -38.42
CA ILE A 20 0.70 -21.31 -37.06
C ILE A 20 -0.04 -20.16 -36.38
N PRO A 21 -1.28 -20.37 -35.87
CA PRO A 21 -1.94 -19.33 -35.11
C PRO A 21 -1.12 -19.10 -33.81
N ALA A 22 -0.49 -17.94 -33.70
CA ALA A 22 0.07 -17.51 -32.45
C ALA A 22 -1.09 -17.42 -31.46
N ALA A 23 -1.09 -18.30 -30.47
CA ALA A 23 -1.99 -18.18 -29.34
C ALA A 23 -1.69 -16.85 -28.66
N ALA A 24 -2.56 -15.87 -28.88
CA ALA A 24 -2.52 -14.61 -28.17
C ALA A 24 -2.80 -14.92 -26.69
N GLY A 25 -1.74 -15.16 -25.94
CA GLY A 25 -1.80 -15.21 -24.50
C GLY A 25 -2.34 -13.86 -24.03
N HIS A 26 -3.57 -13.86 -23.52
CA HIS A 26 -4.13 -12.71 -22.84
C HIS A 26 -3.32 -12.52 -21.56
N SER A 27 -2.26 -11.74 -21.64
CA SER A 27 -1.57 -11.20 -20.47
C SER A 27 -2.53 -10.19 -19.82
N SER A 28 -3.41 -10.65 -18.97
CA SER A 28 -4.17 -9.75 -18.10
C SER A 28 -3.18 -9.03 -17.22
N SER A 29 -3.18 -7.71 -17.25
CA SER A 29 -2.40 -6.89 -16.31
C SER A 29 -2.69 -7.35 -14.88
N PRO A 30 -1.67 -7.39 -14.00
CA PRO A 30 -1.87 -7.73 -12.59
C PRO A 30 -2.97 -6.84 -12.00
N ARG A 31 -3.89 -7.45 -11.27
CA ARG A 31 -4.95 -6.70 -10.60
C ARG A 31 -4.34 -5.87 -9.47
N THR A 32 -4.77 -4.62 -9.36
CA THR A 32 -4.46 -3.76 -8.23
C THR A 32 -5.68 -3.70 -7.31
N HIS A 33 -5.44 -3.85 -6.03
CA HIS A 33 -6.43 -3.70 -4.96
C HIS A 33 -6.14 -2.41 -4.22
N VAL A 34 -7.16 -1.77 -3.70
CA VAL A 34 -7.03 -0.53 -2.93
C VAL A 34 -7.41 -0.81 -1.49
N ILE A 35 -6.63 -0.25 -0.58
CA ILE A 35 -6.94 -0.09 0.85
C ILE A 35 -6.90 1.41 1.11
N GLU A 36 -7.87 1.94 1.82
CA GLU A 36 -7.88 3.32 2.26
C GLU A 36 -7.40 3.40 3.71
N ALA A 37 -6.46 4.30 3.99
CA ALA A 37 -6.09 4.68 5.35
C ALA A 37 -6.93 5.89 5.70
N GLN A 38 -7.87 5.70 6.60
CA GLN A 38 -8.92 6.67 6.94
C GLN A 38 -8.65 7.28 8.31
N ASP A 39 -9.07 8.51 8.48
CA ASP A 39 -9.24 9.21 9.74
C ASP A 39 -10.23 10.37 9.54
N ASP A 40 -10.81 10.83 10.64
CA ASP A 40 -11.76 11.93 10.67
C ASP A 40 -11.29 13.10 11.55
N CYS A 41 -9.98 13.38 11.54
CA CYS A 41 -9.37 14.40 12.40
C CYS A 41 -9.90 15.81 12.13
N GLU A 42 -10.30 16.55 13.19
CA GLU A 42 -10.65 17.98 13.12
C GLU A 42 -9.36 18.82 13.24
N PRO A 43 -8.98 19.57 12.18
CA PRO A 43 -7.64 20.16 12.10
C PRO A 43 -7.36 21.23 13.16
N THR A 44 -8.36 21.97 13.64
CA THR A 44 -8.10 23.03 14.62
C THR A 44 -7.68 22.48 15.96
N SER A 45 -8.37 21.47 16.46
CA SER A 45 -8.11 20.84 17.76
C SER A 45 -6.84 20.00 17.72
N PHE A 46 -6.65 19.16 16.67
CA PHE A 46 -5.46 18.32 16.53
C PHE A 46 -4.19 19.16 16.40
N ASN A 47 -4.18 20.16 15.51
CA ASN A 47 -3.02 21.00 15.29
C ASN A 47 -2.67 21.82 16.54
N ALA A 48 -3.66 22.28 17.29
CA ALA A 48 -3.44 22.97 18.55
C ALA A 48 -2.90 22.05 19.64
N ALA A 49 -3.48 20.84 19.81
CA ALA A 49 -3.08 19.88 20.82
C ALA A 49 -1.65 19.35 20.59
N LEU A 50 -1.29 19.08 19.33
CA LEU A 50 0.01 18.54 18.94
C LEU A 50 1.05 19.65 18.69
N ASN A 51 0.65 20.92 18.74
CA ASN A 51 1.48 22.09 18.43
C ASN A 51 2.19 21.95 17.06
N ASP A 52 1.48 21.39 16.09
CA ASP A 52 1.94 21.19 14.72
C ASP A 52 0.81 21.56 13.74
N PRO A 53 0.95 22.61 12.92
CA PRO A 53 -0.07 23.05 11.98
C PRO A 53 -0.31 22.05 10.82
N THR A 54 0.44 20.98 10.77
CA THR A 54 0.37 19.95 9.74
C THR A 54 0.00 18.56 10.28
N ALA A 55 -0.27 18.45 11.58
CA ALA A 55 -0.63 17.18 12.21
C ALA A 55 -1.92 16.60 11.61
N CYS A 56 -2.90 17.46 11.36
CA CYS A 56 -4.13 17.14 10.64
C CYS A 56 -4.38 18.20 9.56
N VAL A 57 -4.48 17.76 8.30
CA VAL A 57 -4.77 18.63 7.14
C VAL A 57 -6.10 18.27 6.47
N GLY A 58 -6.88 17.40 7.10
CA GLY A 58 -8.18 16.94 6.63
C GLY A 58 -9.31 17.93 6.86
N GLY A 59 -10.52 17.44 6.74
CA GLY A 59 -11.76 18.18 6.99
C GLY A 59 -12.72 17.38 7.86
N GLY A 60 -12.17 16.52 8.74
CA GLY A 60 -12.94 15.70 9.65
C GLY A 60 -13.59 16.48 10.78
N GLU A 61 -14.42 15.80 11.56
CA GLU A 61 -15.25 16.40 12.60
C GLU A 61 -14.84 15.93 14.01
N THR A 62 -14.07 14.81 14.12
CA THR A 62 -13.62 14.27 15.41
C THR A 62 -12.53 15.13 16.01
N THR A 63 -12.82 15.77 17.14
CA THR A 63 -11.84 16.60 17.85
C THR A 63 -10.77 15.75 18.56
N PHE A 64 -9.62 16.35 18.86
CA PHE A 64 -8.54 15.67 19.58
C PHE A 64 -9.00 15.12 20.94
N ASP A 65 -9.81 15.89 21.69
CA ASP A 65 -10.31 15.45 22.99
C ASP A 65 -11.29 14.27 22.87
N GLU A 66 -12.13 14.24 21.80
CA GLU A 66 -13.01 13.12 21.51
C GLU A 66 -12.22 11.87 21.13
N ALA A 67 -11.21 12.02 20.26
CA ALA A 67 -10.32 10.92 19.89
C ALA A 67 -9.61 10.32 21.10
N ILE A 68 -9.09 11.16 22.00
CA ILE A 68 -8.46 10.68 23.26
C ILE A 68 -9.49 10.00 24.17
N ALA A 69 -10.72 10.50 24.24
CA ALA A 69 -11.78 9.87 25.05
C ALA A 69 -12.12 8.46 24.50
N GLN A 70 -12.32 8.32 23.19
CA GLN A 70 -12.56 7.02 22.56
C GLN A 70 -11.38 6.06 22.80
N LEU A 71 -10.16 6.53 22.61
CA LEU A 71 -8.96 5.73 22.83
C LEU A 71 -8.83 5.22 24.26
N LEU A 72 -9.28 6.01 25.26
CA LEU A 72 -9.28 5.62 26.66
C LEU A 72 -10.39 4.63 27.01
N ASP A 73 -11.55 4.74 26.37
CA ASP A 73 -12.73 3.94 26.67
C ASP A 73 -12.71 2.61 25.89
N ASP A 74 -12.35 2.64 24.60
CA ASP A 74 -12.48 1.52 23.67
C ASP A 74 -11.13 0.93 23.23
N GLY A 75 -10.02 1.68 23.41
CA GLY A 75 -8.68 1.29 22.95
C GLY A 75 -8.42 1.54 21.49
N GLU A 76 -9.37 2.16 20.81
CA GLU A 76 -9.34 2.57 19.40
C GLU A 76 -10.07 3.89 19.22
N VAL A 77 -9.95 4.49 18.06
CA VAL A 77 -10.70 5.68 17.66
C VAL A 77 -11.52 5.31 16.43
N ASP A 78 -12.83 5.56 16.49
CA ASP A 78 -13.73 5.37 15.36
C ASP A 78 -13.20 6.12 14.13
N ASP A 79 -13.48 5.60 12.94
CA ASP A 79 -13.04 6.16 11.65
C ASP A 79 -11.51 6.21 11.42
N TRP A 80 -10.67 5.78 12.38
CA TRP A 80 -9.24 5.53 12.15
C TRP A 80 -9.02 4.05 11.81
N GLU A 81 -9.11 3.73 10.52
CA GLU A 81 -9.06 2.34 10.07
C GLU A 81 -8.38 2.18 8.71
N PHE A 82 -8.08 0.93 8.35
CA PHE A 82 -7.79 0.52 6.99
C PHE A 82 -9.03 -0.13 6.38
N ASP A 83 -9.57 0.45 5.31
CA ASP A 83 -10.74 -0.11 4.60
C ASP A 83 -10.35 -0.62 3.18
N PRO A 84 -10.53 -1.91 2.92
CA PRO A 84 -10.88 -2.98 3.85
C PRO A 84 -9.70 -3.40 4.75
N ASP A 85 -10.02 -3.80 5.97
CA ASP A 85 -9.10 -4.37 6.96
C ASP A 85 -8.73 -5.84 6.66
N GLU A 86 -9.56 -6.56 5.91
CA GLU A 86 -9.29 -7.90 5.39
C GLU A 86 -9.28 -7.93 3.85
N LEU A 87 -8.15 -8.33 3.26
CA LEU A 87 -8.01 -8.45 1.82
C LEU A 87 -7.56 -9.86 1.39
N LYS A 88 -8.16 -10.40 0.33
CA LYS A 88 -7.78 -11.69 -0.28
C LYS A 88 -7.31 -11.47 -1.71
N ILE A 89 -6.02 -11.69 -1.94
CA ILE A 89 -5.39 -11.49 -3.25
C ILE A 89 -4.66 -12.74 -3.73
N ARG A 90 -4.09 -12.68 -4.93
CA ARG A 90 -3.22 -13.72 -5.52
C ARG A 90 -1.80 -13.21 -5.66
N THR A 91 -0.85 -14.14 -5.67
CA THR A 91 0.54 -13.84 -6.01
C THR A 91 0.62 -13.08 -7.34
N GLY A 92 1.34 -11.98 -7.37
CA GLY A 92 1.49 -11.11 -8.52
C GLY A 92 0.51 -9.95 -8.58
N GLU A 93 -0.52 -9.94 -7.74
CA GLU A 93 -1.42 -8.78 -7.57
C GLU A 93 -0.77 -7.74 -6.66
N THR A 94 -1.14 -6.48 -6.83
CA THR A 94 -0.56 -5.32 -6.13
C THR A 94 -1.59 -4.70 -5.21
N ILE A 95 -1.14 -4.05 -4.14
CA ILE A 95 -1.97 -3.22 -3.27
C ILE A 95 -1.53 -1.77 -3.41
N GLU A 96 -2.48 -0.87 -3.56
CA GLU A 96 -2.32 0.57 -3.35
C GLU A 96 -2.99 0.94 -2.02
N VAL A 97 -2.26 1.62 -1.15
CA VAL A 97 -2.80 2.17 0.09
C VAL A 97 -2.90 3.67 -0.07
N ARG A 98 -4.09 4.22 0.11
CA ARG A 98 -4.40 5.63 -0.11
C ARG A 98 -4.68 6.33 1.21
N GLY A 99 -3.96 7.39 1.51
CA GLY A 99 -4.29 8.29 2.61
C GLY A 99 -5.49 9.16 2.22
N VAL A 100 -6.66 8.87 2.77
CA VAL A 100 -7.91 9.62 2.49
C VAL A 100 -8.32 10.53 3.64
N GLY A 101 -7.73 10.34 4.82
CA GLY A 101 -7.88 11.22 5.99
C GLY A 101 -6.98 12.43 5.97
N GLY A 102 -6.82 13.07 7.12
CA GLY A 102 -6.03 14.28 7.33
C GLY A 102 -4.70 14.06 8.03
N GLU A 103 -4.49 12.91 8.65
CA GLU A 103 -3.29 12.59 9.38
C GLU A 103 -2.30 11.75 8.56
N PHE A 104 -1.07 11.70 9.07
CA PHE A 104 -0.03 10.85 8.53
C PHE A 104 -0.20 9.43 9.06
N HIS A 105 -0.28 8.45 8.16
CA HIS A 105 -0.32 7.03 8.49
C HIS A 105 0.92 6.29 7.99
N THR A 106 1.07 5.04 8.41
CA THR A 106 1.97 4.06 7.80
C THR A 106 1.21 2.78 7.50
N PHE A 107 1.61 2.04 6.47
CA PHE A 107 1.08 0.70 6.20
C PHE A 107 2.23 -0.29 6.26
N THR A 108 2.64 -0.59 7.48
CA THR A 108 3.87 -1.33 7.75
C THR A 108 3.57 -2.80 8.00
N LYS A 109 4.26 -3.67 7.24
CA LYS A 109 4.17 -5.10 7.46
C LYS A 109 4.85 -5.47 8.78
N VAL A 110 4.08 -6.08 9.70
CA VAL A 110 4.55 -6.54 11.00
C VAL A 110 4.47 -8.06 11.11
N LYS A 111 5.26 -8.63 12.00
CA LYS A 111 5.18 -10.06 12.30
C LYS A 111 3.96 -10.39 13.15
N GLU A 112 3.72 -9.61 14.17
CA GLU A 112 2.55 -9.66 15.05
C GLU A 112 2.11 -8.23 15.33
N PHE A 113 0.83 -8.02 15.52
CA PHE A 113 0.29 -6.74 15.95
C PHE A 113 0.80 -6.38 17.35
N GLY A 114 1.07 -5.10 17.56
CA GLY A 114 1.63 -4.62 18.81
C GLY A 114 1.42 -3.14 19.04
N GLY A 115 2.40 -2.48 19.64
CA GLY A 115 2.42 -1.04 19.82
C GLY A 115 3.12 -0.34 18.65
N GLY A 116 2.64 0.83 18.30
CA GLY A 116 3.28 1.70 17.32
C GLY A 116 4.59 2.32 17.80
N CYS A 117 5.02 3.37 17.11
CA CYS A 117 6.27 4.07 17.41
C CYS A 117 6.05 5.35 18.24
N VAL A 118 4.80 5.69 18.57
CA VAL A 118 4.44 6.83 19.41
C VAL A 118 4.35 6.36 20.86
N LYS A 119 5.33 6.80 21.65
CA LYS A 119 5.45 6.33 23.05
C LYS A 119 4.23 6.65 23.90
N GLU A 120 3.67 7.83 23.74
CA GLU A 120 2.53 8.33 24.50
C GLU A 120 1.28 7.45 24.27
N ILE A 121 1.05 7.03 23.05
CA ILE A 121 -0.05 6.12 22.68
C ILE A 121 0.21 4.73 23.26
N ASN A 122 1.43 4.22 23.15
CA ASN A 122 1.78 2.92 23.70
C ASN A 122 1.64 2.87 25.23
N ASP A 123 2.05 3.94 25.92
CA ASP A 123 1.90 4.05 27.38
C ASP A 123 0.42 4.04 27.79
N LEU A 124 -0.42 4.74 27.01
CA LEU A 124 -1.86 4.83 27.24
C LEU A 124 -2.53 3.46 27.09
N LEU A 125 -2.23 2.78 25.97
CA LEU A 125 -2.81 1.47 25.61
C LEU A 125 -2.07 0.28 26.24
N LYS A 126 -0.95 0.51 26.97
CA LYS A 126 -0.09 -0.52 27.59
C LYS A 126 0.46 -1.51 26.54
N LEU A 127 0.81 -1.01 25.38
CA LEU A 127 1.35 -1.79 24.27
C LEU A 127 2.89 -1.78 24.26
N THR A 128 3.47 -2.84 23.71
CA THR A 128 4.91 -2.92 23.46
C THR A 128 5.17 -2.60 21.99
N PRO A 129 6.08 -1.65 21.68
CA PRO A 129 6.40 -1.31 20.29
C PRO A 129 6.82 -2.53 19.47
N VAL A 130 6.37 -2.60 18.20
CA VAL A 130 6.82 -3.60 17.26
C VAL A 130 8.27 -3.35 16.82
N ALA A 131 8.93 -4.38 16.28
CA ALA A 131 10.35 -4.29 15.88
C ALA A 131 10.59 -3.28 14.74
N GLU A 132 9.58 -2.99 13.96
CA GLU A 132 9.58 -2.03 12.84
C GLU A 132 9.73 -0.58 13.29
N CYS A 133 9.59 -0.31 14.60
CA CYS A 133 9.91 0.98 15.23
C CYS A 133 11.41 1.23 15.40
N GLU A 134 12.27 0.24 15.17
CA GLU A 134 13.72 0.43 15.23
C GLU A 134 14.17 1.52 14.25
N PRO A 135 14.94 2.54 14.74
CA PRO A 135 15.32 3.67 13.90
C PRO A 135 16.31 3.31 12.80
N VAL A 136 16.02 3.72 11.57
CA VAL A 136 16.91 3.63 10.42
C VAL A 136 17.37 5.01 9.95
N GLN A 137 18.48 5.06 9.22
CA GLN A 137 18.97 6.30 8.61
C GLN A 137 17.96 6.80 7.56
N VAL A 138 17.54 8.06 7.66
CA VAL A 138 16.63 8.67 6.68
C VAL A 138 17.38 8.92 5.37
N PRO A 139 16.96 8.37 4.23
CA PRO A 139 17.61 8.58 2.94
C PRO A 139 17.65 10.07 2.55
N GLY A 140 18.81 10.53 2.11
CA GLY A 140 19.00 11.92 1.69
C GLY A 140 19.12 12.95 2.82
N ALA A 141 18.85 12.58 4.07
CA ALA A 141 19.06 13.45 5.22
C ALA A 141 20.54 13.46 5.66
N PRO A 142 20.98 14.50 6.40
CA PRO A 142 22.31 14.52 6.98
C PRO A 142 22.62 13.28 7.81
N ASN A 143 23.88 12.87 7.86
CA ASN A 143 24.31 11.73 8.67
C ASN A 143 23.84 11.88 10.13
N GLY A 144 23.26 10.79 10.66
CA GLY A 144 22.77 10.74 12.03
C GLY A 144 21.27 11.05 12.19
N VAL A 145 20.59 11.56 11.15
CA VAL A 145 19.13 11.70 11.18
C VAL A 145 18.48 10.33 10.97
N LYS A 146 17.77 9.89 11.98
CA LYS A 146 17.08 8.59 12.00
C LYS A 146 15.60 8.76 12.26
N ALA A 147 14.80 7.87 11.69
CA ALA A 147 13.37 7.74 11.96
C ALA A 147 12.98 6.26 12.02
N PRO A 148 11.84 5.90 12.62
CA PRO A 148 11.31 4.56 12.55
C PRO A 148 11.27 4.07 11.10
N ARG A 149 11.60 2.80 10.87
CA ARG A 149 11.68 2.23 9.51
C ARG A 149 10.37 2.41 8.75
N GLY A 150 9.24 2.13 9.37
CA GLY A 150 7.93 2.26 8.73
C GLY A 150 7.63 3.70 8.30
N PHE A 151 8.09 4.71 9.04
CA PHE A 151 7.91 6.12 8.66
C PHE A 151 8.72 6.51 7.42
N VAL A 152 9.76 5.74 7.10
CA VAL A 152 10.63 6.01 5.93
C VAL A 152 10.18 5.20 4.71
N GLU A 153 9.80 3.94 4.91
CA GLU A 153 9.57 2.99 3.82
C GLU A 153 8.09 2.77 3.49
N ASP A 154 7.19 2.94 4.47
CA ASP A 154 5.79 2.53 4.40
C ASP A 154 4.83 3.69 4.73
N ALA A 155 5.28 4.93 4.54
CA ALA A 155 4.53 6.15 4.81
C ALA A 155 3.31 6.31 3.89
N VAL A 156 2.19 6.72 4.47
CA VAL A 156 0.92 7.04 3.79
C VAL A 156 0.44 8.41 4.27
N PRO A 157 1.07 9.50 3.82
CA PRO A 157 0.58 10.85 4.12
C PRO A 157 -0.80 11.13 3.50
N PRO A 158 -1.52 12.16 3.97
CA PRO A 158 -2.77 12.62 3.35
C PRO A 158 -2.63 12.81 1.83
N SER A 159 -3.61 12.30 1.07
CA SER A 159 -3.67 12.39 -0.40
C SER A 159 -2.51 11.69 -1.15
N VAL A 160 -1.70 10.88 -0.46
CA VAL A 160 -0.63 10.09 -1.08
C VAL A 160 -1.03 8.63 -1.21
N THR A 161 -0.54 7.98 -2.27
CA THR A 161 -0.73 6.55 -2.48
C THR A 161 0.61 5.82 -2.32
N LEU A 162 0.65 4.87 -1.39
CA LEU A 162 1.73 3.91 -1.23
C LEU A 162 1.44 2.66 -2.07
N THR A 163 2.38 2.22 -2.90
CA THR A 163 2.27 0.94 -3.59
C THR A 163 3.04 -0.13 -2.83
N VAL A 164 2.35 -1.19 -2.40
CA VAL A 164 2.98 -2.38 -1.82
C VAL A 164 3.40 -3.32 -2.96
N PRO A 165 4.71 -3.50 -3.21
CA PRO A 165 5.19 -4.30 -4.33
C PRO A 165 4.75 -5.77 -4.21
N ALA A 166 4.31 -6.37 -5.31
CA ALA A 166 3.90 -7.78 -5.38
C ALA A 166 4.98 -8.75 -4.84
N ALA A 167 6.25 -8.38 -4.97
CA ALA A 167 7.37 -9.16 -4.43
C ALA A 167 7.37 -9.27 -2.90
N LYS A 168 6.76 -8.31 -2.19
CA LYS A 168 6.58 -8.35 -0.74
C LYS A 168 5.38 -9.22 -0.31
N LEU A 169 4.53 -9.64 -1.26
CA LEU A 169 3.25 -10.34 -1.06
C LEU A 169 3.34 -11.82 -1.48
N THR A 170 4.19 -12.59 -0.80
CA THR A 170 4.31 -14.04 -1.00
C THR A 170 3.07 -14.78 -0.49
N PRO A 171 2.78 -16.03 -0.94
CA PRO A 171 1.65 -16.80 -0.39
C PRO A 171 1.70 -16.90 1.13
N GLY A 172 0.57 -16.65 1.78
CA GLY A 172 0.42 -16.64 3.23
C GLY A 172 -0.46 -15.51 3.72
N THR A 173 -0.54 -15.33 5.03
CA THR A 173 -1.18 -14.19 5.69
C THR A 173 -0.12 -13.17 6.06
N HIS A 174 -0.36 -11.92 5.71
CA HIS A 174 0.48 -10.78 6.05
C HIS A 174 -0.32 -9.83 6.92
N LYS A 175 0.28 -9.37 8.01
CA LYS A 175 -0.27 -8.38 8.93
C LYS A 175 0.35 -7.03 8.62
N PHE A 176 -0.48 -6.01 8.58
CA PHE A 176 -0.06 -4.62 8.41
C PHE A 176 -0.66 -3.78 9.52
N GLU A 177 0.11 -2.81 10.01
CA GLU A 177 -0.25 -1.97 11.14
C GLU A 177 0.19 -0.53 10.87
N CYS A 178 -0.60 0.44 11.33
CA CYS A 178 -0.15 1.82 11.39
C CYS A 178 0.75 2.03 12.61
N LEU A 179 1.99 2.46 12.41
CA LEU A 179 2.94 2.64 13.52
C LEU A 179 2.71 3.93 14.33
N ILE A 180 1.70 4.73 13.95
CA ILE A 180 1.24 5.89 14.75
C ILE A 180 -0.01 5.49 15.53
N HIS A 181 -0.95 4.84 14.87
CA HIS A 181 -2.26 4.45 15.37
C HIS A 181 -2.34 2.92 15.45
N PRO A 182 -1.80 2.30 16.52
CA PRO A 182 -1.56 0.85 16.56
C PRO A 182 -2.81 -0.01 16.62
N TRP A 183 -3.99 0.57 16.67
CA TRP A 183 -5.28 -0.11 16.49
C TRP A 183 -5.69 -0.24 15.02
N MET A 184 -5.11 0.54 14.11
CA MET A 184 -5.36 0.40 12.67
C MET A 184 -4.61 -0.81 12.13
N HIS A 185 -5.33 -1.88 11.87
CA HIS A 185 -4.80 -3.15 11.42
C HIS A 185 -5.36 -3.56 10.06
N ALA A 186 -4.58 -4.29 9.27
CA ALA A 186 -5.08 -4.98 8.09
C ALA A 186 -4.44 -6.38 7.94
N GLU A 187 -5.24 -7.37 7.52
CA GLU A 187 -4.77 -8.70 7.15
C GLU A 187 -4.90 -8.95 5.65
N VAL A 188 -3.78 -9.26 4.99
CA VAL A 188 -3.75 -9.61 3.58
C VAL A 188 -3.47 -11.10 3.41
N LYS A 189 -4.46 -11.84 2.92
CA LYS A 189 -4.36 -13.29 2.63
C LYS A 189 -4.01 -13.51 1.16
N VAL A 190 -2.75 -13.87 0.90
CA VAL A 190 -2.23 -14.10 -0.44
C VAL A 190 -2.32 -15.58 -0.81
N ARG A 191 -3.00 -15.91 -1.90
CA ARG A 191 -3.07 -17.27 -2.46
C ARG A 191 -2.13 -17.40 -3.65
N ALA A 192 -1.60 -18.60 -3.87
CA ALA A 192 -0.82 -18.87 -5.08
C ALA A 192 -1.62 -18.55 -6.36
N ALA A 193 -0.92 -18.13 -7.41
CA ALA A 193 -1.53 -17.98 -8.74
C ALA A 193 -2.14 -19.32 -9.18
N ARG A 194 -3.27 -19.28 -9.92
CA ARG A 194 -3.79 -20.49 -10.57
C ARG A 194 -2.98 -20.72 -11.85
N HIS A 195 -2.42 -21.89 -11.99
CA HIS A 195 -1.79 -22.36 -13.22
C HIS A 195 -2.84 -22.81 -14.24
#